data_7ed71107b98630ed40117c5d8d18505e
#
_entry.id   7ed71107b98630ed40117c5d8d18505e
#
_cell.length_a   1.000
_cell.length_b   1.000
_cell.length_c   1.000
_cell.angle_alpha   90.00
_cell.angle_beta   90.00
_cell.angle_gamma   90.00
#
_symmetry.space_group_name_H-M   'P 1'
#
loop_
_entity.id
_entity.type
_entity.pdbx_description
1 polymer ?
#
loop_
_entity_poly.entity_id
_entity_poly.type
_entity_poly.pdbx_seq_one_letter_code
_entity_poly.pdbx_strand_id
1 'polypeptide(L)'
;MPKSCYNETIEFLERVDVFLITPTYEWQFAPQVEDADFTKIAKKAGLGPEVARLLFERGIQDQESLKKFLEPSLEDLHDPYLLHDMDKAVERIRQAIEEGENILVYGDYDADGMTSASIVKESLEQLGAECRVYLPNRFTDGYGPNASVYKYFIEQEGISLIVTVDN
;
A
#
# COMPACT_ATOMS: atom_id res chain seq x y z
N MET A 1 2.28 -32.28 26.93
CA MET A 1 2.10 -31.14 26.04
C MET A 1 1.34 -30.07 26.82
N PRO A 2 1.82 -28.87 27.03
CA PRO A 2 1.04 -27.85 27.71
C PRO A 2 -0.14 -27.47 26.82
N LYS A 3 -1.35 -27.51 27.38
CA LYS A 3 -2.55 -26.97 26.75
C LYS A 3 -2.29 -25.48 26.49
N SER A 4 -2.54 -25.07 25.27
CA SER A 4 -2.37 -23.66 24.84
C SER A 4 -3.20 -22.76 25.75
N CYS A 5 -2.64 -21.62 26.19
CA CYS A 5 -3.37 -20.59 26.95
C CYS A 5 -4.67 -20.11 26.27
N TYR A 6 -4.79 -20.35 25.00
CA TYR A 6 -6.00 -20.07 24.21
C TYR A 6 -7.21 -20.88 24.65
N ASN A 7 -7.04 -22.16 24.94
CA ASN A 7 -8.16 -23.01 25.38
C ASN A 7 -8.68 -22.62 26.77
N GLU A 8 -7.80 -22.20 27.67
CA GLU A 8 -8.20 -21.76 29.01
C GLU A 8 -8.97 -20.43 28.98
N THR A 9 -8.64 -19.54 28.05
CA THR A 9 -9.36 -18.26 27.86
C THR A 9 -10.77 -18.48 27.31
N ILE A 10 -10.93 -19.44 26.39
CA ILE A 10 -12.24 -19.80 25.83
C ILE A 10 -13.11 -20.48 26.90
N GLU A 11 -12.57 -21.43 27.68
CA GLU A 11 -13.29 -22.06 28.79
C GLU A 11 -13.65 -21.07 29.90
N PHE A 12 -12.84 -20.02 30.12
CA PHE A 12 -13.15 -18.95 31.07
C PHE A 12 -14.32 -18.09 30.59
N LEU A 13 -14.35 -17.73 29.30
CA LEU A 13 -15.41 -16.93 28.69
C LEU A 13 -16.76 -17.66 28.64
N GLU A 14 -16.78 -18.98 28.54
CA GLU A 14 -18.02 -19.78 28.59
C GLU A 14 -18.62 -19.85 30.01
N ARG A 15 -17.86 -19.53 31.06
CA ARG A 15 -18.32 -19.57 32.46
C ARG A 15 -18.81 -18.24 33.00
N VAL A 16 -18.62 -17.17 32.29
CA VAL A 16 -19.05 -15.84 32.68
C VAL A 16 -20.22 -15.46 31.78
N ASP A 17 -21.39 -15.26 32.34
CA ASP A 17 -22.55 -14.67 31.68
C ASP A 17 -22.26 -13.18 31.35
N VAL A 18 -21.22 -12.95 30.56
CA VAL A 18 -20.98 -11.65 29.97
C VAL A 18 -21.86 -11.56 28.74
N PHE A 19 -22.58 -10.48 28.60
CA PHE A 19 -23.24 -10.09 27.36
C PHE A 19 -22.18 -10.04 26.25
N LEU A 20 -21.85 -11.19 25.69
CA LEU A 20 -20.97 -11.28 24.54
C LEU A 20 -21.75 -10.73 23.36
N ILE A 21 -21.28 -9.59 22.84
CA ILE A 21 -21.72 -9.11 21.54
C ILE A 21 -21.53 -10.28 20.58
N THR A 22 -22.61 -10.79 20.03
CA THR A 22 -22.54 -11.85 19.02
C THR A 22 -21.65 -11.33 17.89
N PRO A 23 -20.51 -11.94 17.61
CA PRO A 23 -19.62 -11.45 16.59
C PRO A 23 -20.34 -11.43 15.24
N THR A 24 -20.26 -10.31 14.54
CA THR A 24 -20.86 -10.15 13.21
C THR A 24 -20.16 -11.01 12.16
N TYR A 25 -18.96 -11.48 12.47
CA TYR A 25 -18.10 -12.25 11.56
C TYR A 25 -17.56 -13.48 12.27
N GLU A 26 -17.52 -14.59 11.56
CA GLU A 26 -16.85 -15.79 11.99
C GLU A 26 -15.34 -15.70 11.63
N TRP A 27 -14.47 -15.90 12.62
CA TRP A 27 -13.03 -15.91 12.38
C TRP A 27 -12.62 -17.25 11.75
N GLN A 28 -12.12 -17.19 10.53
CA GLN A 28 -11.55 -18.36 9.86
C GLN A 28 -10.03 -18.25 9.87
N PHE A 29 -9.38 -19.23 10.46
CA PHE A 29 -7.93 -19.34 10.39
C PHE A 29 -7.54 -20.09 9.13
N ALA A 30 -6.51 -19.62 8.44
CA ALA A 30 -5.93 -20.37 7.34
C ALA A 30 -5.44 -21.75 7.83
N PRO A 31 -5.55 -22.81 7.01
CA PRO A 31 -5.00 -24.11 7.36
C PRO A 31 -3.53 -23.98 7.75
N GLN A 32 -3.13 -24.64 8.83
CA GLN A 32 -1.72 -24.67 9.23
C GLN A 32 -0.94 -25.48 8.18
N VAL A 33 -0.18 -24.80 7.36
CA VAL A 33 0.75 -25.43 6.42
C VAL A 33 2.12 -25.49 7.12
N GLU A 34 2.57 -26.68 7.45
CA GLU A 34 3.93 -26.92 7.91
C GLU A 34 4.76 -27.43 6.74
N ASP A 35 5.63 -26.59 6.21
CA ASP A 35 6.67 -27.01 5.29
C ASP A 35 7.99 -27.16 6.06
N ALA A 36 8.44 -28.41 6.22
CA ALA A 36 9.64 -28.72 6.98
C ALA A 36 10.92 -28.17 6.31
N ASP A 37 10.93 -28.02 4.99
CA ASP A 37 12.09 -27.55 4.26
C ASP A 37 12.18 -26.01 4.31
N PHE A 38 11.05 -25.33 4.16
CA PHE A 38 11.00 -23.88 4.36
C PHE A 38 11.34 -23.49 5.81
N THR A 39 10.87 -24.26 6.78
CA THR A 39 11.21 -24.05 8.20
C THR A 39 12.73 -24.13 8.43
N LYS A 40 13.44 -25.05 7.77
CA LYS A 40 14.91 -25.13 7.85
C LYS A 40 15.59 -23.91 7.21
N ILE A 41 15.07 -23.44 6.04
CA ILE A 41 15.57 -22.25 5.34
C ILE A 41 15.39 -21.02 6.22
N ALA A 42 14.20 -20.81 6.76
CA ALA A 42 13.87 -19.68 7.63
C ALA A 42 14.71 -19.68 8.91
N LYS A 43 14.93 -20.85 9.53
CA LYS A 43 15.80 -20.97 10.69
C LYS A 43 17.24 -20.60 10.40
N LYS A 44 17.78 -20.95 9.22
CA LYS A 44 19.12 -20.51 8.79
C LYS A 44 19.20 -18.99 8.63
N ALA A 45 18.11 -18.34 8.25
CA ALA A 45 17.99 -16.88 8.18
C ALA A 45 17.70 -16.22 9.55
N GLY A 46 17.70 -16.98 10.65
CA GLY A 46 17.48 -16.47 12.01
C GLY A 46 16.01 -16.18 12.36
N LEU A 47 15.06 -16.68 11.57
CA LEU A 47 13.64 -16.45 11.79
C LEU A 47 13.03 -17.50 12.72
N GLY A 48 12.10 -17.06 13.58
CA GLY A 48 11.28 -17.94 14.40
C GLY A 48 10.20 -18.67 13.58
N PRO A 49 9.67 -19.78 14.12
CA PRO A 49 8.70 -20.62 13.39
C PRO A 49 7.40 -19.89 13.03
N GLU A 50 6.93 -18.96 13.85
CA GLU A 50 5.72 -18.18 13.59
C GLU A 50 5.91 -17.24 12.40
N VAL A 51 7.06 -16.57 12.32
CA VAL A 51 7.41 -15.68 11.22
C VAL A 51 7.61 -16.50 9.94
N ALA A 52 8.28 -17.63 10.02
CA ALA A 52 8.47 -18.54 8.90
C ALA A 52 7.11 -18.97 8.32
N ARG A 53 6.15 -19.35 9.16
CA ARG A 53 4.80 -19.72 8.72
C ARG A 53 4.10 -18.55 8.04
N LEU A 54 4.12 -17.35 8.61
CA LEU A 54 3.49 -16.16 8.03
C LEU A 54 4.07 -15.81 6.65
N LEU A 55 5.36 -15.95 6.46
CA LEU A 55 6.01 -15.72 5.19
C LEU A 55 5.62 -16.79 4.16
N PHE A 56 5.61 -18.07 4.58
CA PHE A 56 5.20 -19.17 3.72
C PHE A 56 3.76 -19.03 3.23
N GLU A 57 2.83 -18.68 4.11
CA GLU A 57 1.43 -18.41 3.79
C GLU A 57 1.25 -17.21 2.83
N ARG A 58 2.21 -16.29 2.79
CA ARG A 58 2.28 -15.15 1.84
C ARG A 58 2.99 -15.45 0.54
N GLY A 59 3.32 -16.71 0.29
CA GLY A 59 3.95 -17.15 -0.97
C GLY A 59 5.48 -17.06 -0.99
N ILE A 60 6.12 -16.73 0.13
CA ILE A 60 7.58 -16.76 0.26
C ILE A 60 7.96 -18.17 0.71
N GLN A 61 8.28 -19.04 -0.26
CA GLN A 61 8.34 -20.49 -0.03
C GLN A 61 9.71 -21.12 -0.32
N ASP A 62 10.67 -20.33 -0.77
CA ASP A 62 12.01 -20.76 -1.12
C ASP A 62 13.09 -19.80 -0.62
N GLN A 63 14.35 -20.18 -0.75
CA GLN A 63 15.48 -19.39 -0.27
C GLN A 63 15.67 -18.08 -1.05
N GLU A 64 15.37 -18.05 -2.35
CA GLU A 64 15.55 -16.87 -3.19
C GLU A 64 14.52 -15.80 -2.85
N SER A 65 13.23 -16.19 -2.80
CA SER A 65 12.15 -15.30 -2.40
C SER A 65 12.33 -14.77 -0.98
N LEU A 66 12.79 -15.64 -0.06
CA LEU A 66 13.10 -15.21 1.31
C LEU A 66 14.23 -14.19 1.35
N LYS A 67 15.30 -14.40 0.59
CA LYS A 67 16.42 -13.46 0.52
C LYS A 67 15.98 -12.11 -0.03
N LYS A 68 15.24 -12.08 -1.14
CA LYS A 68 14.69 -10.84 -1.73
C LYS A 68 13.78 -10.09 -0.76
N PHE A 69 13.00 -10.81 0.04
CA PHE A 69 12.13 -10.20 1.03
C PHE A 69 12.89 -9.58 2.19
N LEU A 70 13.94 -10.25 2.69
CA LEU A 70 14.72 -9.80 3.84
C LEU A 70 15.78 -8.74 3.47
N GLU A 71 16.32 -8.83 2.27
CA GLU A 71 17.41 -7.98 1.76
C GLU A 71 17.04 -7.40 0.39
N PRO A 72 15.98 -6.56 0.30
CA PRO A 72 15.54 -6.02 -0.97
C PRO A 72 16.60 -5.09 -1.58
N SER A 73 16.74 -5.13 -2.90
CA SER A 73 17.60 -4.26 -3.66
C SER A 73 16.83 -3.52 -4.77
N LEU A 74 17.41 -2.47 -5.32
CA LEU A 74 16.82 -1.76 -6.47
C LEU A 74 16.69 -2.66 -7.71
N GLU A 75 17.54 -3.70 -7.80
CA GLU A 75 17.49 -4.68 -8.89
C GLU A 75 16.26 -5.60 -8.82
N ASP A 76 15.64 -5.69 -7.63
CA ASP A 76 14.42 -6.48 -7.42
C ASP A 76 13.15 -5.74 -7.82
N LEU A 77 13.25 -4.45 -8.20
CA LEU A 77 12.11 -3.68 -8.67
C LEU A 77 11.65 -4.19 -10.04
N HIS A 78 10.35 -4.29 -10.20
CA HIS A 78 9.75 -4.62 -11.48
C HIS A 78 9.83 -3.44 -12.45
N ASP A 79 9.84 -3.75 -13.75
CA ASP A 79 9.69 -2.73 -14.79
C ASP A 79 8.34 -2.00 -14.60
N PRO A 80 8.33 -0.66 -14.44
CA PRO A 80 7.08 0.10 -14.27
C PRO A 80 6.13 -0.02 -15.46
N TYR A 81 6.62 -0.34 -16.66
CA TYR A 81 5.78 -0.58 -17.83
C TYR A 81 4.97 -1.88 -17.79
N LEU A 82 5.16 -2.72 -16.76
CA LEU A 82 4.24 -3.83 -16.46
C LEU A 82 2.90 -3.35 -15.88
N LEU A 83 2.82 -2.12 -15.39
CA LEU A 83 1.55 -1.53 -14.96
C LEU A 83 0.67 -1.23 -16.18
N HIS A 84 -0.63 -1.53 -16.04
CA HIS A 84 -1.60 -1.27 -17.10
C HIS A 84 -1.63 0.21 -17.46
N ASP A 85 -1.62 0.52 -18.76
CA ASP A 85 -1.65 1.88 -19.33
C ASP A 85 -0.50 2.81 -18.87
N MET A 86 0.61 2.29 -18.37
CA MET A 86 1.77 3.10 -18.00
C MET A 86 2.33 3.90 -19.18
N ASP A 87 2.39 3.30 -20.35
CA ASP A 87 2.80 3.96 -21.59
C ASP A 87 1.92 5.17 -21.93
N LYS A 88 0.61 5.04 -21.78
CA LYS A 88 -0.34 6.14 -22.01
C LYS A 88 -0.21 7.24 -20.95
N ALA A 89 -0.02 6.87 -19.69
CA ALA A 89 0.19 7.84 -18.62
C ALA A 89 1.46 8.65 -18.83
N VAL A 90 2.56 7.99 -19.16
CA VAL A 90 3.84 8.64 -19.46
C VAL A 90 3.71 9.56 -20.66
N GLU A 91 3.09 9.12 -21.75
CA GLU A 91 2.90 9.93 -22.95
C GLU A 91 2.02 11.15 -22.67
N ARG A 92 0.95 11.01 -21.87
CA ARG A 92 0.07 12.14 -21.52
C ARG A 92 0.80 13.18 -20.65
N ILE A 93 1.63 12.73 -19.70
CA ILE A 93 2.45 13.63 -18.89
C ILE A 93 3.48 14.35 -19.77
N ARG A 94 4.15 13.62 -20.67
CA ARG A 94 5.13 14.19 -21.59
C ARG A 94 4.51 15.27 -22.48
N GLN A 95 3.33 15.00 -23.04
CA GLN A 95 2.58 15.97 -23.82
C GLN A 95 2.27 17.23 -22.99
N ALA A 96 1.81 17.07 -21.75
CA ALA A 96 1.52 18.21 -20.89
C ALA A 96 2.75 19.09 -20.64
N ILE A 97 3.93 18.48 -20.47
CA ILE A 97 5.19 19.19 -20.30
C ILE A 97 5.56 19.94 -21.59
N GLU A 98 5.50 19.26 -22.73
CA GLU A 98 5.86 19.85 -24.04
C GLU A 98 4.93 21.01 -24.45
N GLU A 99 3.65 20.92 -24.10
CA GLU A 99 2.65 21.95 -24.40
C GLU A 99 2.56 23.07 -23.33
N GLY A 100 3.32 22.95 -22.23
CA GLY A 100 3.30 23.91 -21.12
C GLY A 100 1.97 23.92 -20.37
N GLU A 101 1.32 22.77 -20.23
CA GLU A 101 0.07 22.65 -19.52
C GLU A 101 0.27 22.75 -17.99
N ASN A 102 -0.71 23.36 -17.31
CA ASN A 102 -0.72 23.38 -15.85
C ASN A 102 -1.12 21.99 -15.29
N ILE A 103 -0.23 21.40 -14.48
CA ILE A 103 -0.42 20.08 -13.87
C ILE A 103 -0.75 20.25 -12.38
N LEU A 104 -1.78 19.54 -11.90
CA LEU A 104 -2.08 19.39 -10.49
C LEU A 104 -1.66 18.01 -10.00
N VAL A 105 -0.82 17.95 -8.98
CA VAL A 105 -0.56 16.73 -8.21
C VAL A 105 -1.50 16.71 -7.00
N TYR A 106 -2.43 15.77 -6.99
CA TYR A 106 -3.42 15.62 -5.94
C TYR A 106 -3.03 14.43 -5.05
N GLY A 107 -2.61 14.71 -3.80
CA GLY A 107 -2.22 13.71 -2.83
C GLY A 107 -3.28 13.47 -1.75
N ASP A 108 -2.94 12.63 -0.76
CA ASP A 108 -3.68 12.54 0.48
C ASP A 108 -3.00 13.38 1.59
N TYR A 109 -3.70 13.57 2.69
CA TYR A 109 -3.26 14.42 3.82
C TYR A 109 -2.34 13.70 4.80
N ASP A 110 -2.12 12.40 4.66
CA ASP A 110 -1.22 11.63 5.53
C ASP A 110 0.24 11.65 5.05
N ALA A 111 1.10 10.91 5.74
CA ALA A 111 2.52 10.90 5.44
C ALA A 111 2.84 10.35 4.05
N ASP A 112 2.10 9.33 3.61
CA ASP A 112 2.33 8.67 2.32
C ASP A 112 1.85 9.59 1.18
N GLY A 113 0.67 10.24 1.34
CA GLY A 113 0.17 11.22 0.39
C GLY A 113 1.07 12.45 0.25
N MET A 114 1.56 12.99 1.36
CA MET A 114 2.48 14.14 1.34
C MET A 114 3.82 13.79 0.68
N THR A 115 4.39 12.63 1.01
CA THR A 115 5.70 12.23 0.46
C THR A 115 5.61 11.85 -1.00
N SER A 116 4.59 11.12 -1.42
CA SER A 116 4.38 10.78 -2.83
C SER A 116 4.09 12.02 -3.69
N ALA A 117 3.26 12.95 -3.19
CA ALA A 117 3.03 14.21 -3.88
C ALA A 117 4.31 15.04 -4.05
N SER A 118 5.17 15.07 -3.04
CA SER A 118 6.46 15.76 -3.09
C SER A 118 7.39 15.13 -4.14
N ILE A 119 7.50 13.80 -4.16
CA ILE A 119 8.34 13.07 -5.13
C ILE A 119 7.86 13.35 -6.56
N VAL A 120 6.56 13.24 -6.82
CA VAL A 120 6.01 13.47 -8.16
C VAL A 120 6.19 14.93 -8.58
N LYS A 121 5.90 15.89 -7.68
CA LYS A 121 6.11 17.32 -7.95
C LYS A 121 7.57 17.61 -8.34
N GLU A 122 8.51 17.20 -7.49
CA GLU A 122 9.94 17.46 -7.76
C GLU A 122 10.40 16.80 -9.06
N SER A 123 9.91 15.59 -9.36
CA SER A 123 10.24 14.90 -10.61
C SER A 123 9.71 15.64 -11.84
N LEU A 124 8.46 16.11 -11.79
CA LEU A 124 7.85 16.88 -12.87
C LEU A 124 8.54 18.23 -13.08
N GLU A 125 8.88 18.94 -12.01
CA GLU A 125 9.61 20.22 -12.09
C GLU A 125 11.02 20.05 -12.66
N GLN A 126 11.73 18.96 -12.32
CA GLN A 126 13.02 18.63 -12.92
C GLN A 126 12.92 18.35 -14.43
N LEU A 127 11.77 17.89 -14.90
CA LEU A 127 11.49 17.68 -16.31
C LEU A 127 10.97 18.95 -17.02
N GLY A 128 10.84 20.05 -16.28
CA GLY A 128 10.42 21.37 -16.83
C GLY A 128 8.93 21.62 -16.78
N ALA A 129 8.14 20.84 -16.06
CA ALA A 129 6.71 21.06 -15.89
C ALA A 129 6.43 22.22 -14.93
N GLU A 130 5.34 22.96 -15.19
CA GLU A 130 4.69 23.79 -14.19
C GLU A 130 3.64 22.96 -13.43
N CYS A 131 3.88 22.66 -12.16
CA CYS A 131 2.95 21.87 -11.39
C CYS A 131 2.67 22.44 -10.01
N ARG A 132 1.45 22.20 -9.54
CA ARG A 132 0.99 22.56 -8.20
C ARG A 132 0.64 21.29 -7.42
N VAL A 133 0.74 21.35 -6.09
CA VAL A 133 0.28 20.28 -5.21
C VAL A 133 -0.97 20.72 -4.48
N TYR A 134 -1.93 19.82 -4.38
CA TYR A 134 -3.07 19.96 -3.49
C TYR A 134 -3.17 18.74 -2.58
N LEU A 135 -3.25 19.00 -1.29
CA LEU A 135 -3.50 17.98 -0.26
C LEU A 135 -4.88 18.30 0.35
N PRO A 136 -5.85 17.38 0.28
CA PRO A 136 -7.19 17.64 0.77
C PRO A 136 -7.20 17.84 2.29
N ASN A 137 -8.11 18.68 2.74
CA ASN A 137 -8.35 18.82 4.17
C ASN A 137 -9.39 17.80 4.63
N ARG A 138 -9.04 16.93 5.57
CA ARG A 138 -9.89 15.87 6.11
C ARG A 138 -11.28 16.36 6.52
N PHE A 139 -11.39 17.57 7.03
CA PHE A 139 -12.64 18.10 7.59
C PHE A 139 -13.52 18.78 6.56
N THR A 140 -12.96 19.36 5.51
CA THR A 140 -13.69 20.11 4.49
C THR A 140 -13.90 19.32 3.20
N ASP A 141 -12.87 18.57 2.77
CA ASP A 141 -12.86 17.92 1.47
C ASP A 141 -13.16 16.42 1.56
N GLY A 142 -13.03 15.84 2.76
CA GLY A 142 -13.22 14.43 3.01
C GLY A 142 -11.97 13.60 2.69
N TYR A 143 -12.16 12.29 2.53
CA TYR A 143 -11.12 11.32 2.18
C TYR A 143 -11.22 10.93 0.71
N GLY A 144 -10.05 10.84 0.05
CA GLY A 144 -9.95 10.39 -1.33
C GLY A 144 -10.31 11.47 -2.38
N PRO A 145 -10.48 11.07 -3.64
CA PRO A 145 -10.77 11.96 -4.75
C PRO A 145 -12.05 12.78 -4.55
N ASN A 146 -11.97 14.11 -4.76
CA ASN A 146 -13.11 15.01 -4.61
C ASN A 146 -13.44 15.75 -5.91
N ALA A 147 -14.57 15.39 -6.52
CA ALA A 147 -15.01 15.96 -7.79
C ALA A 147 -15.21 17.48 -7.75
N SER A 148 -15.63 18.05 -6.62
CA SER A 148 -15.83 19.51 -6.49
C SER A 148 -14.49 20.23 -6.49
N VAL A 149 -13.47 19.64 -5.84
CA VAL A 149 -12.10 20.19 -5.84
C VAL A 149 -11.50 20.11 -7.24
N TYR A 150 -11.65 18.98 -7.93
CA TYR A 150 -11.17 18.85 -9.31
C TYR A 150 -11.82 19.87 -10.24
N LYS A 151 -13.14 20.02 -10.14
CA LYS A 151 -13.89 21.01 -10.92
C LYS A 151 -13.37 22.41 -10.68
N TYR A 152 -13.14 22.81 -9.43
CA TYR A 152 -12.57 24.11 -9.10
C TYR A 152 -11.22 24.34 -9.78
N PHE A 153 -10.29 23.40 -9.68
CA PHE A 153 -8.97 23.54 -10.28
C PHE A 153 -9.02 23.59 -11.81
N ILE A 154 -9.88 22.81 -12.44
CA ILE A 154 -10.05 22.81 -13.89
C ILE A 154 -10.68 24.12 -14.36
N GLU A 155 -11.77 24.56 -13.74
CA GLU A 155 -12.56 25.70 -14.23
C GLU A 155 -11.99 27.06 -13.79
N GLN A 156 -11.40 27.15 -12.60
CA GLN A 156 -10.95 28.42 -12.03
C GLN A 156 -9.44 28.62 -12.08
N GLU A 157 -8.67 27.54 -12.00
CA GLU A 157 -7.21 27.60 -11.94
C GLU A 157 -6.52 27.15 -13.24
N GLY A 158 -7.31 26.74 -14.24
CA GLY A 158 -6.80 26.38 -15.57
C GLY A 158 -5.94 25.11 -15.59
N ILE A 159 -6.19 24.17 -14.67
CA ILE A 159 -5.50 22.87 -14.66
C ILE A 159 -5.99 22.01 -15.81
N SER A 160 -5.06 21.50 -16.61
CA SER A 160 -5.34 20.63 -17.76
C SER A 160 -5.10 19.16 -17.48
N LEU A 161 -4.22 18.83 -16.53
CA LEU A 161 -3.91 17.46 -16.12
C LEU A 161 -3.89 17.34 -14.60
N ILE A 162 -4.56 16.32 -14.08
CA ILE A 162 -4.51 15.97 -12.66
C ILE A 162 -3.81 14.61 -12.53
N VAL A 163 -2.75 14.56 -11.73
CA VAL A 163 -2.05 13.34 -11.35
C VAL A 163 -2.39 13.05 -9.89
N THR A 164 -3.07 11.94 -9.64
CA THR A 164 -3.41 11.53 -8.27
C THR A 164 -2.36 10.59 -7.73
N VAL A 165 -2.03 10.73 -6.46
CA VAL A 165 -1.09 9.88 -5.75
C VAL A 165 -1.64 9.51 -4.39
N ASP A 166 -1.53 8.24 -4.02
CA ASP A 166 -1.97 7.71 -2.72
C ASP A 166 -3.46 7.99 -2.39
N ASN A 167 -4.35 7.70 -3.38
CA ASN A 167 -5.80 7.95 -3.29
C ASN A 167 -6.63 6.70 -3.51
#